data_ff8ec85ebd1fde484a851980c9ae2b47
#
_entry.id   ff8ec85ebd1fde484a851980c9ae2b47
#
_cell.length_a   1.000
_cell.length_b   1.000
_cell.length_c   1.000
_cell.angle_alpha   90.00
_cell.angle_beta   90.00
_cell.angle_gamma   90.00
#
_symmetry.space_group_name_H-M   'P 1'
#
loop_
_entity.id
_entity.type
_entity.pdbx_description
1 polymer ?
#
loop_
_entity_poly.entity_id
_entity_poly.type
_entity_poly.pdbx_seq_one_letter_code
_entity_poly.pdbx_strand_id
1 'polypeptide(L)'
;MKTAVVILNYNGKHFLEQFLPNVVELSGEAEIVVADNASSDDSVKFLRESFPGVTLITFDKNHGYAQGYNLALQRLDHEYFVILNSDIKVTPNWLQYLEEYLDRNTDVSALQPKVLSYNKPDTFEYAGACGGFIDYYGYPFCRGRIFDCLEKDEGQYDEPIDVMWASGAC
;
A
#
# COMPACT_ATOMS: atom_id res chain seq x y z
N MET A 1 7.52 10.53 14.34
CA MET A 1 7.51 10.31 12.86
C MET A 1 6.16 10.80 12.34
N LYS A 2 6.13 11.40 11.15
CA LYS A 2 4.89 11.98 10.58
C LYS A 2 4.00 10.91 9.98
N THR A 3 4.60 9.92 9.36
CA THR A 3 3.92 8.88 8.57
C THR A 3 4.20 7.49 9.13
N ALA A 4 3.16 6.67 9.17
CA ALA A 4 3.28 5.23 9.37
C ALA A 4 2.92 4.46 8.10
N VAL A 5 3.81 3.56 7.66
CA VAL A 5 3.55 2.59 6.60
C VAL A 5 3.11 1.29 7.26
N VAL A 6 1.84 0.95 7.08
CA VAL A 6 1.20 -0.19 7.75
C VAL A 6 0.95 -1.31 6.75
N ILE A 7 1.53 -2.47 7.03
CA ILE A 7 1.40 -3.70 6.24
C ILE A 7 0.60 -4.72 7.06
N LEU A 8 -0.54 -5.15 6.54
CA LEU A 8 -1.30 -6.25 7.15
C LEU A 8 -0.81 -7.59 6.58
N ASN A 9 -0.31 -8.46 7.46
CA ASN A 9 0.22 -9.77 7.09
C ASN A 9 -0.67 -10.91 7.57
N TYR A 10 -0.91 -11.90 6.72
CA TYR A 10 -1.50 -13.18 7.10
C TYR A 10 -0.89 -14.31 6.27
N ASN A 11 -0.06 -15.16 6.90
CA ASN A 11 0.67 -16.25 6.24
C ASN A 11 1.46 -15.82 5.01
N GLY A 12 2.01 -14.59 5.07
CA GLY A 12 2.69 -13.94 3.95
C GLY A 12 4.21 -13.83 4.11
N LYS A 13 4.85 -14.73 4.87
CA LYS A 13 6.30 -14.70 5.11
C LYS A 13 7.11 -14.50 3.82
N HIS A 14 6.76 -15.23 2.75
CA HIS A 14 7.48 -15.15 1.48
C HIS A 14 7.39 -13.77 0.81
N PHE A 15 6.27 -13.06 0.96
CA PHE A 15 6.15 -11.67 0.48
C PHE A 15 6.97 -10.72 1.36
N LEU A 16 6.92 -10.90 2.69
CA LEU A 16 7.74 -10.10 3.59
C LEU A 16 9.24 -10.29 3.31
N GLU A 17 9.69 -11.52 3.06
CA GLU A 17 11.09 -11.80 2.68
C GLU A 17 11.49 -11.08 1.39
N GLN A 18 10.58 -11.00 0.43
CA GLN A 18 10.85 -10.44 -0.89
C GLN A 18 10.76 -8.91 -0.92
N PHE A 19 9.77 -8.31 -0.27
CA PHE A 19 9.43 -6.89 -0.47
C PHE A 19 9.72 -5.99 0.73
N LEU A 20 9.65 -6.50 1.98
CA LEU A 20 9.86 -5.69 3.17
C LEU A 20 11.23 -5.00 3.23
N PRO A 21 12.36 -5.63 2.79
CA PRO A 21 13.66 -4.95 2.74
C PRO A 21 13.61 -3.67 1.92
N ASN A 22 12.95 -3.70 0.76
CA ASN A 22 12.81 -2.55 -0.12
C ASN A 22 11.94 -1.45 0.52
N VAL A 23 10.86 -1.81 1.20
CA VAL A 23 10.01 -0.84 1.92
C VAL A 23 10.80 -0.18 3.05
N VAL A 24 11.52 -0.93 3.87
CA VAL A 24 12.33 -0.40 4.97
C VAL A 24 13.42 0.53 4.45
N GLU A 25 14.10 0.16 3.36
CA GLU A 25 15.20 0.96 2.78
C GLU A 25 14.71 2.29 2.19
N LEU A 26 13.55 2.30 1.52
CA LEU A 26 13.11 3.43 0.71
C LEU A 26 12.03 4.32 1.35
N SER A 27 11.59 4.01 2.57
CA SER A 27 10.54 4.79 3.26
C SER A 27 11.08 5.88 4.21
N GLY A 28 12.39 6.14 4.18
CA GLY A 28 13.01 7.24 4.93
C GLY A 28 12.77 7.17 6.44
N GLU A 29 12.21 8.23 7.02
CA GLU A 29 11.94 8.35 8.46
C GLU A 29 10.54 7.84 8.86
N ALA A 30 9.77 7.22 7.96
CA ALA A 30 8.47 6.69 8.31
C ALA A 30 8.58 5.50 9.27
N GLU A 31 7.62 5.38 10.18
CA GLU A 31 7.48 4.16 10.98
C GLU A 31 6.95 3.02 10.11
N ILE A 32 7.71 1.93 10.00
CA ILE A 32 7.25 0.72 9.34
C ILE A 32 6.57 -0.19 10.36
N VAL A 33 5.31 -0.48 10.11
CA VAL A 33 4.47 -1.30 11.00
C VAL A 33 3.99 -2.53 10.24
N VAL A 34 4.26 -3.71 10.77
CA VAL A 34 3.64 -4.94 10.28
C VAL A 34 2.62 -5.44 11.30
N ALA A 35 1.36 -5.45 10.90
CA ALA A 35 0.26 -6.00 11.68
C ALA A 35 0.02 -7.45 11.27
N ASP A 36 0.44 -8.39 12.11
CA ASP A 36 0.26 -9.82 11.88
C ASP A 36 -1.14 -10.26 12.32
N ASN A 37 -1.93 -10.72 11.37
CA ASN A 37 -3.34 -11.07 11.51
C ASN A 37 -3.52 -12.54 11.94
N ALA A 38 -2.75 -12.96 12.96
CA ALA A 38 -2.68 -14.33 13.48
C ALA A 38 -2.14 -15.35 12.46
N SER A 39 -0.98 -15.06 11.88
CA SER A 39 -0.30 -16.01 11.00
C SER A 39 0.09 -17.28 11.72
N SER A 40 -0.03 -18.40 11.02
CA SER A 40 0.41 -19.72 11.47
C SER A 40 1.75 -20.17 10.86
N ASP A 41 2.29 -19.38 9.92
CA ASP A 41 3.62 -19.56 9.35
C ASP A 41 4.71 -18.90 10.22
N ASP A 42 5.96 -18.91 9.76
CA ASP A 42 7.08 -18.30 10.47
C ASP A 42 7.17 -16.76 10.30
N SER A 43 6.12 -16.06 9.85
CA SER A 43 6.13 -14.59 9.62
C SER A 43 6.58 -13.82 10.86
N VAL A 44 5.97 -14.08 12.01
CA VAL A 44 6.27 -13.37 13.28
C VAL A 44 7.71 -13.62 13.72
N LYS A 45 8.20 -14.87 13.61
CA LYS A 45 9.57 -15.22 13.95
C LYS A 45 10.54 -14.49 13.03
N PHE A 46 10.31 -14.53 11.73
CA PHE A 46 11.12 -13.86 10.72
C PHE A 46 11.23 -12.34 10.98
N LEU A 47 10.10 -11.68 11.27
CA LEU A 47 10.09 -10.25 11.57
C LEU A 47 10.94 -9.91 12.79
N ARG A 48 10.79 -10.66 13.88
CA ARG A 48 11.56 -10.43 15.12
C ARG A 48 13.07 -10.64 14.95
N GLU A 49 13.46 -11.62 14.14
CA GLU A 49 14.87 -11.98 13.94
C GLU A 49 15.55 -11.08 12.90
N SER A 50 14.85 -10.76 11.81
CA SER A 50 15.45 -10.07 10.65
C SER A 50 15.17 -8.57 10.60
N PHE A 51 14.07 -8.10 11.23
CA PHE A 51 13.63 -6.71 11.19
C PHE A 51 13.31 -6.15 12.58
N PRO A 52 14.25 -6.14 13.52
CA PRO A 52 13.99 -5.67 14.90
C PRO A 52 13.61 -4.17 14.98
N GLY A 53 13.85 -3.39 13.93
CA GLY A 53 13.47 -1.98 13.81
C GLY A 53 12.03 -1.76 13.30
N VAL A 54 11.35 -2.81 12.84
CA VAL A 54 9.96 -2.74 12.39
C VAL A 54 9.03 -2.92 13.58
N THR A 55 8.03 -2.06 13.70
CA THR A 55 7.00 -2.20 14.73
C THR A 55 6.08 -3.37 14.40
N LEU A 56 6.05 -4.37 15.27
CA LEU A 56 5.22 -5.57 15.09
C LEU A 56 3.99 -5.51 15.99
N ILE A 57 2.81 -5.50 15.37
CA ILE A 57 1.52 -5.68 16.04
C ILE A 57 1.04 -7.10 15.76
N THR A 58 0.69 -7.87 16.79
CA THR A 58 0.13 -9.22 16.62
C THR A 58 -1.31 -9.26 17.11
N PHE A 59 -2.16 -9.96 16.36
CA PHE A 59 -3.55 -10.24 16.74
C PHE A 59 -3.72 -11.69 17.18
N ASP A 60 -4.74 -11.95 17.96
CA ASP A 60 -5.08 -13.28 18.50
C ASP A 60 -5.83 -14.17 17.49
N LYS A 61 -6.44 -13.53 16.49
CA LYS A 61 -7.17 -14.21 15.40
C LYS A 61 -7.11 -13.37 14.13
N ASN A 62 -7.43 -14.01 13.01
CA ASN A 62 -7.58 -13.30 11.73
C ASN A 62 -8.89 -12.49 11.72
N HIS A 63 -8.76 -11.17 11.66
CA HIS A 63 -9.86 -10.20 11.62
C HIS A 63 -10.31 -9.85 10.19
N GLY A 64 -9.70 -10.47 9.17
CA GLY A 64 -9.89 -10.06 7.77
C GLY A 64 -9.15 -8.77 7.44
N TYR A 65 -9.37 -8.26 6.22
CA TYR A 65 -8.60 -7.14 5.69
C TYR A 65 -8.96 -5.80 6.39
N ALA A 66 -10.19 -5.34 6.23
CA ALA A 66 -10.60 -4.02 6.71
C ALA A 66 -10.51 -3.88 8.24
N GLN A 67 -10.99 -4.88 8.98
CA GLN A 67 -10.93 -4.84 10.44
C GLN A 67 -9.49 -4.97 10.95
N GLY A 68 -8.65 -5.77 10.30
CA GLY A 68 -7.23 -5.89 10.63
C GLY A 68 -6.51 -4.55 10.54
N TYR A 69 -6.67 -3.82 9.44
CA TYR A 69 -6.14 -2.46 9.32
C TYR A 69 -6.72 -1.51 10.35
N ASN A 70 -8.03 -1.47 10.54
CA ASN A 70 -8.65 -0.59 11.53
C ASN A 70 -8.09 -0.80 12.95
N LEU A 71 -7.90 -2.05 13.35
CA LEU A 71 -7.32 -2.38 14.65
C LEU A 71 -5.83 -2.03 14.76
N ALA A 72 -5.08 -2.10 13.67
CA ALA A 72 -3.69 -1.67 13.64
C ALA A 72 -3.59 -0.15 13.75
N LEU A 73 -4.33 0.59 12.91
CA LEU A 73 -4.33 2.05 12.87
C LEU A 73 -4.75 2.68 14.19
N GLN A 74 -5.70 2.09 14.93
CA GLN A 74 -6.13 2.56 16.25
C GLN A 74 -5.02 2.52 17.31
N ARG A 75 -3.92 1.81 17.08
CA ARG A 75 -2.78 1.69 18.00
C ARG A 75 -1.65 2.67 17.69
N LEU A 76 -1.81 3.48 16.64
CA LEU A 76 -0.80 4.39 16.11
C LEU A 76 -1.29 5.84 16.23
N ASP A 77 -0.34 6.75 16.42
CA ASP A 77 -0.60 8.20 16.51
C ASP A 77 0.30 8.94 15.51
N HIS A 78 -0.15 8.96 14.24
CA HIS A 78 0.56 9.60 13.14
C HIS A 78 -0.37 10.51 12.35
N GLU A 79 0.20 11.48 11.66
CA GLU A 79 -0.55 12.40 10.80
C GLU A 79 -1.00 11.72 9.52
N TYR A 80 -0.12 10.90 8.93
CA TYR A 80 -0.40 10.14 7.71
C TYR A 80 -0.25 8.64 7.92
N PHE A 81 -1.13 7.90 7.28
CA PHE A 81 -1.11 6.44 7.24
C PHE A 81 -1.08 5.95 5.81
N VAL A 82 -0.11 5.12 5.50
CA VAL A 82 -0.07 4.38 4.25
C VAL A 82 -0.55 2.95 4.50
N ILE A 83 -1.61 2.55 3.84
CA ILE A 83 -2.10 1.16 3.80
C ILE A 83 -1.37 0.48 2.66
N LEU A 84 -0.44 -0.42 2.97
CA LEU A 84 0.43 -1.06 1.99
C LEU A 84 0.26 -2.58 2.02
N ASN A 85 0.01 -3.21 0.87
CA ASN A 85 0.04 -4.66 0.78
C ASN A 85 1.48 -5.21 0.93
N SER A 86 1.59 -6.43 1.42
CA SER A 86 2.89 -7.10 1.64
C SER A 86 3.64 -7.48 0.36
N ASP A 87 2.98 -7.45 -0.80
CA ASP A 87 3.51 -7.81 -2.13
C ASP A 87 3.83 -6.60 -3.02
N ILE A 88 3.94 -5.41 -2.44
CA ILE A 88 4.25 -4.18 -3.16
C ILE A 88 5.74 -3.86 -3.07
N LYS A 89 6.34 -3.56 -4.23
CA LYS A 89 7.68 -2.98 -4.36
C LYS A 89 7.56 -1.48 -4.52
N VAL A 90 8.12 -0.72 -3.58
CA VAL A 90 8.15 0.75 -3.65
C VAL A 90 9.37 1.25 -4.44
N THR A 91 9.27 2.47 -4.95
CA THR A 91 10.32 3.15 -5.74
C THR A 91 11.03 4.22 -4.89
N PRO A 92 12.23 4.67 -5.27
CA PRO A 92 12.90 5.77 -4.57
C PRO A 92 12.01 7.02 -4.45
N ASN A 93 12.02 7.65 -3.29
CA ASN A 93 11.29 8.87 -2.94
C ASN A 93 9.75 8.76 -3.02
N TRP A 94 9.20 7.54 -3.13
CA TRP A 94 7.75 7.34 -3.28
C TRP A 94 6.95 8.04 -2.20
N LEU A 95 7.36 7.87 -0.94
CA LEU A 95 6.66 8.42 0.22
C LEU A 95 6.79 9.94 0.30
N GLN A 96 7.98 10.48 -0.02
CA GLN A 96 8.22 11.92 -0.02
C GLN A 96 7.25 12.65 -0.97
N TYR A 97 7.03 12.14 -2.17
CA TYR A 97 6.10 12.77 -3.13
C TYR A 97 4.66 12.74 -2.63
N LEU A 98 4.24 11.66 -1.96
CA LEU A 98 2.90 11.54 -1.39
C LEU A 98 2.70 12.53 -0.22
N GLU A 99 3.66 12.61 0.69
CA GLU A 99 3.65 13.56 1.81
C GLU A 99 3.63 15.00 1.33
N GLU A 100 4.51 15.37 0.41
CA GLU A 100 4.55 16.72 -0.16
C GLU A 100 3.25 17.10 -0.87
N TYR A 101 2.58 16.15 -1.51
CA TYR A 101 1.30 16.40 -2.14
C TYR A 101 0.21 16.66 -1.11
N LEU A 102 0.09 15.84 -0.06
CA LEU A 102 -0.87 16.00 1.02
C LEU A 102 -0.63 17.32 1.81
N ASP A 103 0.62 17.68 2.05
CA ASP A 103 0.97 18.93 2.73
C ASP A 103 0.52 20.18 1.97
N ARG A 104 0.52 20.12 0.65
CA ARG A 104 0.12 21.24 -0.22
C ARG A 104 -1.39 21.28 -0.50
N ASN A 105 -2.09 20.13 -0.35
CA ASN A 105 -3.50 19.96 -0.71
C ASN A 105 -4.28 19.44 0.50
N THR A 106 -4.54 20.33 1.45
CA THR A 106 -5.16 20.00 2.75
C THR A 106 -6.63 19.57 2.69
N ASP A 107 -7.26 19.70 1.53
CA ASP A 107 -8.60 19.19 1.21
C ASP A 107 -8.61 17.73 0.72
N VAL A 108 -7.44 17.17 0.42
CA VAL A 108 -7.28 15.77 0.04
C VAL A 108 -7.27 14.88 1.28
N SER A 109 -8.22 13.96 1.37
CA SER A 109 -8.35 13.02 2.49
C SER A 109 -7.66 11.68 2.25
N ALA A 110 -7.48 11.29 0.99
CA ALA A 110 -6.78 10.06 0.60
C ALA A 110 -6.24 10.22 -0.82
N LEU A 111 -5.12 9.57 -1.10
CA LEU A 111 -4.55 9.53 -2.44
C LEU A 111 -4.00 8.12 -2.74
N GLN A 112 -3.86 7.83 -4.02
CA GLN A 112 -3.30 6.58 -4.51
C GLN A 112 -2.27 6.90 -5.59
N PRO A 113 -1.05 6.33 -5.52
CA PRO A 113 -0.10 6.42 -6.62
C PRO A 113 -0.51 5.51 -7.79
N LYS A 114 0.15 5.68 -8.94
CA LYS A 114 0.08 4.70 -10.02
C LYS A 114 0.65 3.37 -9.54
N VAL A 115 -0.04 2.27 -9.84
CA VAL A 115 0.40 0.91 -9.53
C VAL A 115 0.72 0.18 -10.84
N LEU A 116 1.98 -0.17 -11.02
CA LEU A 116 2.48 -0.88 -12.19
C LEU A 116 2.71 -2.35 -11.88
N SER A 117 2.63 -3.19 -12.91
CA SER A 117 2.88 -4.62 -12.77
C SER A 117 4.33 -4.90 -12.39
N TYR A 118 4.55 -5.66 -11.32
CA TYR A 118 5.89 -6.05 -10.90
C TYR A 118 6.65 -6.84 -11.98
N ASN A 119 5.93 -7.68 -12.73
CA ASN A 119 6.52 -8.53 -13.79
C ASN A 119 6.65 -7.81 -15.14
N LYS A 120 5.90 -6.72 -15.37
CA LYS A 120 5.92 -5.89 -16.57
C LYS A 120 5.86 -4.41 -16.17
N PRO A 121 7.00 -3.83 -15.75
CA PRO A 121 7.03 -2.49 -15.14
C PRO A 121 6.60 -1.33 -16.03
N ASP A 122 6.41 -1.57 -17.32
CA ASP A 122 5.88 -0.62 -18.29
C ASP A 122 4.35 -0.73 -18.47
N THR A 123 3.66 -1.53 -17.65
CA THR A 123 2.23 -1.84 -17.80
C THR A 123 1.52 -1.66 -16.48
N PHE A 124 0.31 -1.11 -16.51
CA PHE A 124 -0.49 -0.93 -15.30
C PHE A 124 -0.90 -2.25 -14.67
N GLU A 125 -0.97 -2.27 -13.33
CA GLU A 125 -1.40 -3.43 -12.55
C GLU A 125 -2.93 -3.60 -12.57
N TYR A 126 -3.40 -4.79 -12.16
CA TYR A 126 -4.82 -5.16 -12.18
C TYR A 126 -5.65 -4.38 -11.16
N ALA A 127 -5.20 -4.33 -9.93
CA ALA A 127 -6.02 -3.89 -8.81
C ALA A 127 -5.78 -2.40 -8.50
N GLY A 128 -6.49 -1.54 -9.20
CA GLY A 128 -6.45 -0.09 -8.93
C GLY A 128 -5.58 0.72 -9.88
N ALA A 129 -4.64 0.08 -10.58
CA ALA A 129 -3.84 0.71 -11.66
C ALA A 129 -3.55 2.21 -11.43
N CYS A 130 -4.36 3.09 -12.01
CA CYS A 130 -4.20 4.55 -11.93
C CYS A 130 -5.50 5.27 -11.50
N GLY A 131 -6.16 4.73 -10.45
CA GLY A 131 -7.39 5.28 -9.87
C GLY A 131 -8.67 4.64 -10.38
N GLY A 132 -9.67 4.58 -9.51
CA GLY A 132 -10.94 3.94 -9.75
C GLY A 132 -12.06 4.92 -10.08
N PHE A 133 -12.92 4.51 -10.99
CA PHE A 133 -14.07 5.26 -11.49
C PHE A 133 -15.31 4.38 -11.54
N ILE A 134 -16.48 5.01 -11.70
CA ILE A 134 -17.76 4.35 -11.90
C ILE A 134 -18.39 4.97 -13.15
N ASP A 135 -18.87 4.15 -14.07
CA ASP A 135 -19.58 4.63 -15.25
C ASP A 135 -21.03 5.03 -14.93
N TYR A 136 -21.75 5.55 -15.95
CA TYR A 136 -23.15 5.96 -15.80
C TYR A 136 -24.10 4.82 -15.36
N TYR A 137 -23.76 3.58 -15.66
CA TYR A 137 -24.53 2.40 -15.30
C TYR A 137 -24.14 1.80 -13.94
N GLY A 138 -23.14 2.38 -13.26
CA GLY A 138 -22.65 1.90 -11.97
C GLY A 138 -21.57 0.80 -12.06
N TYR A 139 -20.98 0.58 -13.22
CA TYR A 139 -19.88 -0.38 -13.37
C TYR A 139 -18.54 0.26 -12.96
N PRO A 140 -17.80 -0.35 -12.02
CA PRO A 140 -16.47 0.14 -11.65
C PRO A 140 -15.44 -0.19 -12.73
N PHE A 141 -14.51 0.74 -12.95
CA PHE A 141 -13.35 0.55 -13.82
C PHE A 141 -12.14 1.37 -13.35
N CYS A 142 -10.95 1.04 -13.83
CA CYS A 142 -9.73 1.78 -13.53
C CYS A 142 -9.13 2.38 -14.80
N ARG A 143 -8.44 3.52 -14.68
CA ARG A 143 -7.53 3.98 -15.75
C ARG A 143 -6.36 3.02 -15.86
N GLY A 144 -5.84 2.84 -17.08
CA GLY A 144 -4.73 1.94 -17.37
C GLY A 144 -5.12 0.48 -17.55
N ARG A 145 -6.37 0.11 -17.15
CA ARG A 145 -6.87 -1.24 -17.35
C ARG A 145 -8.39 -1.31 -17.40
N ILE A 146 -8.92 -1.96 -18.42
CA ILE A 146 -10.33 -2.35 -18.51
C ILE A 146 -10.38 -3.85 -18.90
N PHE A 147 -10.81 -4.71 -17.96
CA PHE A 147 -10.77 -6.18 -18.09
C PHE A 147 -9.36 -6.68 -18.48
N ASP A 148 -9.24 -7.32 -19.65
CA ASP A 148 -7.98 -7.86 -20.17
C ASP A 148 -7.21 -6.86 -21.04
N CYS A 149 -7.77 -5.69 -21.28
CA CYS A 149 -7.09 -4.59 -21.97
C CYS A 149 -6.20 -3.85 -20.98
N LEU A 150 -4.90 -4.06 -21.03
CA LEU A 150 -3.89 -3.36 -20.24
C LEU A 150 -3.21 -2.31 -21.11
N GLU A 151 -3.09 -1.12 -20.55
CA GLU A 151 -2.32 -0.06 -21.16
C GLU A 151 -0.87 -0.09 -20.67
N LYS A 152 0.03 0.42 -21.49
CA LYS A 152 1.38 0.78 -21.06
C LYS A 152 1.36 2.15 -20.42
N ASP A 153 2.22 2.33 -19.42
CA ASP A 153 2.48 3.66 -18.85
C ASP A 153 3.42 4.45 -19.78
N GLU A 154 2.85 5.38 -20.51
CA GLU A 154 3.55 6.33 -21.39
C GLU A 154 3.49 7.76 -20.82
N GLY A 155 3.16 7.90 -19.53
CA GLY A 155 2.95 9.19 -18.85
C GLY A 155 1.57 9.81 -19.05
N GLN A 156 0.64 9.09 -19.69
CA GLN A 156 -0.70 9.60 -20.01
C GLN A 156 -1.57 9.89 -18.77
N TYR A 157 -1.16 9.38 -17.60
CA TYR A 157 -1.85 9.55 -16.32
C TYR A 157 -0.95 10.13 -15.22
N ASP A 158 0.00 10.99 -15.57
CA ASP A 158 0.91 11.60 -14.59
C ASP A 158 0.26 12.75 -13.80
N GLU A 159 -0.77 13.38 -14.38
CA GLU A 159 -1.47 14.45 -13.69
C GLU A 159 -2.45 13.92 -12.63
N PRO A 160 -2.41 14.46 -11.40
CA PRO A 160 -3.36 14.11 -10.36
C PRO A 160 -4.79 14.47 -10.76
N ILE A 161 -5.74 13.59 -10.46
CA ILE A 161 -7.18 13.84 -10.63
C ILE A 161 -7.99 13.25 -9.49
N ASP A 162 -9.21 13.73 -9.33
CA ASP A 162 -10.17 13.14 -8.40
C ASP A 162 -10.62 11.75 -8.88
N VAL A 163 -10.71 10.82 -7.94
CA VAL A 163 -11.13 9.44 -8.20
C VAL A 163 -12.32 9.07 -7.31
N MET A 164 -13.11 8.11 -7.73
CA MET A 164 -14.25 7.61 -6.95
C MET A 164 -13.82 6.68 -5.81
N TRP A 165 -12.71 6.00 -5.98
CA TRP A 165 -12.14 5.12 -4.95
C TRP A 165 -10.63 4.93 -5.20
N ALA A 166 -9.90 4.74 -4.10
CA ALA A 166 -8.50 4.37 -4.08
C ALA A 166 -8.33 2.88 -3.80
N SER A 167 -7.29 2.26 -4.35
CA SER A 167 -6.96 0.87 -4.07
C SER A 167 -6.39 0.73 -2.66
N GLY A 168 -6.70 -0.39 -1.99
CA GLY A 168 -6.03 -0.77 -0.75
C GLY A 168 -4.66 -1.44 -0.96
N ALA A 169 -4.10 -1.42 -2.17
CA ALA A 169 -2.76 -1.95 -2.43
C ALA A 169 -1.67 -0.97 -1.95
N CYS A 170 -1.92 0.32 -2.12
CA CYS A 170 -1.10 1.43 -1.61
C CYS A 170 -1.95 2.71 -1.53
#